data_0dcf7e3e0df9ff6ce146db30e25a53c0
#
_entry.id   0dcf7e3e0df9ff6ce146db30e25a53c0
#
_cell.length_a   1.000
_cell.length_b   1.000
_cell.length_c   1.000
_cell.angle_alpha   90.00
_cell.angle_beta   90.00
_cell.angle_gamma   90.00
#
_symmetry.space_group_name_H-M   'P 1'
#
loop_
_entity.id
_entity.type
_entity.pdbx_description
1 polymer ?
#
loop_
_entity_poly.entity_id
_entity_poly.type
_entity_poly.pdbx_seq_one_letter_code
_entity_poly.pdbx_strand_id
1 'polypeptide(L)'
;MDAATKTKANDLLDAEGRDVRELRNVLGQFATGVTVITTRIADGRNVGVTVNSFSSLSLSLSPALVLWSLARTAPSLKAFCSASHFAINVLGAHQHHLSEQFARAAADKFAGVAHSYGKAGAPVLDDVVAVLVCRNVIQYEGGDHLIFIGEIEQYRYSGAEPLVFHAGQYRVAAAHPALAS
;
A
#
# COMPACT_ATOMS: atom_id res chain seq x y z
N MET A 1 -27.69 37.62 -1.28
CA MET A 1 -26.46 37.81 -2.06
C MET A 1 -25.34 37.24 -1.23
N ASP A 2 -25.05 35.97 -1.49
CA ASP A 2 -24.07 35.20 -0.73
C ASP A 2 -22.70 35.41 -1.40
N ALA A 3 -21.85 36.17 -0.72
CA ALA A 3 -20.47 36.37 -1.14
C ALA A 3 -19.70 35.09 -0.78
N ALA A 4 -19.67 34.15 -1.72
CA ALA A 4 -18.74 33.02 -1.63
C ALA A 4 -17.30 33.61 -1.55
N THR A 5 -16.76 33.64 -0.35
CA THR A 5 -15.38 34.06 -0.08
C THR A 5 -14.48 33.11 -0.83
N LYS A 6 -13.92 33.57 -1.97
CA LYS A 6 -12.87 32.85 -2.67
C LYS A 6 -11.66 32.77 -1.74
N THR A 7 -11.49 31.61 -1.08
CA THR A 7 -10.29 31.30 -0.31
C THR A 7 -9.09 31.46 -1.24
N LYS A 8 -8.11 32.29 -0.86
CA LYS A 8 -6.86 32.42 -1.64
C LYS A 8 -6.13 31.08 -1.58
N ALA A 9 -5.49 30.69 -2.67
CA ALA A 9 -4.78 29.40 -2.81
C ALA A 9 -3.70 29.15 -1.74
N ASN A 10 -3.32 30.18 -0.96
CA ASN A 10 -2.29 30.12 0.08
C ASN A 10 -2.83 30.16 1.52
N ASP A 11 -4.16 30.25 1.73
CA ASP A 11 -4.70 30.26 3.07
C ASP A 11 -4.76 28.83 3.63
N LEU A 12 -4.23 28.62 4.84
CA LEU A 12 -4.42 27.37 5.55
C LEU A 12 -5.88 27.25 5.98
N LEU A 13 -6.40 26.03 5.84
CA LEU A 13 -7.79 25.72 6.19
C LEU A 13 -7.78 24.82 7.44
N ASP A 14 -8.65 25.12 8.39
CA ASP A 14 -8.86 24.25 9.54
C ASP A 14 -9.47 22.92 9.08
N ALA A 15 -8.99 21.81 9.63
CA ALA A 15 -9.49 20.48 9.27
C ALA A 15 -10.88 20.19 9.87
N GLU A 16 -11.22 20.86 10.98
CA GLU A 16 -12.51 20.68 11.66
C GLU A 16 -13.67 21.19 10.77
N GLY A 17 -14.70 20.37 10.61
CA GLY A 17 -15.89 20.71 9.82
C GLY A 17 -15.70 20.71 8.30
N ARG A 18 -14.58 20.23 7.78
CA ARG A 18 -14.30 20.17 6.34
C ARG A 18 -14.86 18.92 5.66
N ASP A 19 -15.08 19.03 4.34
CA ASP A 19 -15.44 17.88 3.51
C ASP A 19 -14.27 16.88 3.46
N VAL A 20 -14.57 15.62 3.79
CA VAL A 20 -13.62 14.49 3.70
C VAL A 20 -13.01 14.36 2.29
N ARG A 21 -13.74 14.76 1.24
CA ARG A 21 -13.23 14.75 -0.13
C ARG A 21 -12.10 15.78 -0.34
N GLU A 22 -12.26 16.97 0.24
CA GLU A 22 -11.23 18.02 0.16
C GLU A 22 -9.94 17.55 0.85
N LEU A 23 -10.07 17.01 2.07
CA LEU A 23 -8.92 16.47 2.79
C LEU A 23 -8.25 15.32 2.02
N ARG A 24 -9.05 14.44 1.42
CA ARG A 24 -8.51 13.34 0.57
C ARG A 24 -7.76 13.89 -0.64
N ASN A 25 -8.22 14.96 -1.27
CA ASN A 25 -7.52 15.60 -2.38
C ASN A 25 -6.17 16.19 -1.95
N VAL A 26 -6.11 16.80 -0.76
CA VAL A 26 -4.86 17.31 -0.17
C VAL A 26 -3.90 16.16 0.09
N LEU A 27 -4.34 15.10 0.77
CA LEU A 27 -3.52 13.91 1.03
C LEU A 27 -3.06 13.23 -0.26
N GLY A 28 -3.90 13.25 -1.30
CA GLY A 28 -3.58 12.73 -2.63
C GLY A 28 -2.47 13.47 -3.38
N GLN A 29 -2.06 14.68 -2.93
CA GLN A 29 -0.90 15.38 -3.49
C GLN A 29 0.42 14.70 -3.12
N PHE A 30 0.44 13.88 -2.09
CA PHE A 30 1.60 13.06 -1.76
C PHE A 30 1.65 11.85 -2.69
N ALA A 31 2.56 11.89 -3.67
CA ALA A 31 2.75 10.77 -4.59
C ALA A 31 3.34 9.56 -3.85
N THR A 32 2.74 8.40 -4.04
CA THR A 32 3.18 7.14 -3.40
C THR A 32 3.44 6.06 -4.44
N GLY A 33 4.21 5.05 -4.07
CA GLY A 33 4.15 3.77 -4.77
C GLY A 33 2.82 3.08 -4.53
N VAL A 34 2.54 2.03 -5.29
CA VAL A 34 1.38 1.15 -5.12
C VAL A 34 1.86 -0.23 -4.72
N THR A 35 1.27 -0.77 -3.66
CA THR A 35 1.62 -2.10 -3.18
C THR A 35 0.39 -3.01 -3.09
N VAL A 36 0.60 -4.30 -3.29
CA VAL A 36 -0.36 -5.35 -2.91
C VAL A 36 0.22 -6.10 -1.71
N ILE A 37 -0.45 -5.99 -0.57
CA ILE A 37 -0.10 -6.77 0.61
C ILE A 37 -0.83 -8.10 0.53
N THR A 38 -0.10 -9.18 0.73
CA THR A 38 -0.61 -10.55 0.60
C THR A 38 -0.29 -11.37 1.83
N THR A 39 -1.17 -12.29 2.16
CA THR A 39 -0.96 -13.27 3.22
C THR A 39 -1.67 -14.57 2.89
N ARG A 40 -1.32 -15.66 3.57
CA ARG A 40 -2.02 -16.94 3.52
C ARG A 40 -2.57 -17.24 4.91
N ILE A 41 -3.86 -17.53 4.97
CA ILE A 41 -4.52 -17.89 6.24
C ILE A 41 -4.46 -19.39 6.50
N ALA A 42 -4.81 -19.80 7.71
CA ALA A 42 -4.64 -21.17 8.19
C ALA A 42 -5.38 -22.24 7.36
N ASP A 43 -6.50 -21.89 6.71
CA ASP A 43 -7.23 -22.79 5.81
C ASP A 43 -6.60 -22.94 4.42
N GLY A 44 -5.46 -22.29 4.17
CA GLY A 44 -4.70 -22.35 2.92
C GLY A 44 -5.11 -21.34 1.88
N ARG A 45 -6.13 -20.49 2.11
CA ARG A 45 -6.54 -19.44 1.17
C ARG A 45 -5.56 -18.27 1.17
N ASN A 46 -5.27 -17.77 -0.03
CA ASN A 46 -4.51 -16.55 -0.23
C ASN A 46 -5.44 -15.33 -0.08
N VAL A 47 -4.96 -14.30 0.59
CA VAL A 47 -5.67 -13.03 0.80
C VAL A 47 -4.77 -11.89 0.36
N GLY A 48 -5.33 -10.89 -0.32
CA GLY A 48 -4.58 -9.75 -0.79
C GLY A 48 -5.41 -8.46 -0.77
N VAL A 49 -4.72 -7.33 -0.64
CA VAL A 49 -5.31 -5.99 -0.67
C VAL A 49 -4.32 -4.98 -1.24
N THR A 50 -4.82 -4.08 -2.08
CA THR A 50 -4.04 -2.95 -2.58
C THR A 50 -4.01 -1.84 -1.55
N VAL A 51 -2.82 -1.34 -1.25
CA VAL A 51 -2.61 -0.19 -0.39
C VAL A 51 -1.50 0.70 -0.92
N ASN A 52 -1.54 1.98 -0.57
CA ASN A 52 -0.46 2.95 -0.78
C ASN A 52 0.09 3.52 0.54
N SER A 53 -0.31 2.95 1.65
CA SER A 53 0.10 3.36 3.00
C SER A 53 1.42 2.75 3.47
N PHE A 54 2.11 2.00 2.61
CA PHE A 54 3.39 1.39 2.93
C PHE A 54 4.48 2.44 3.14
N SER A 55 5.28 2.26 4.21
CA SER A 55 6.50 3.04 4.46
C SER A 55 7.57 2.21 5.16
N SER A 56 8.84 2.56 4.95
CA SER A 56 9.94 2.09 5.79
C SER A 56 9.83 2.72 7.18
N LEU A 57 10.17 1.96 8.21
CA LEU A 57 10.13 2.43 9.60
C LEU A 57 11.53 2.45 10.22
N SER A 58 12.30 1.38 10.07
CA SER A 58 13.67 1.28 10.59
C SER A 58 14.53 0.49 9.62
N LEU A 59 15.72 1.01 9.32
CA LEU A 59 16.73 0.33 8.50
C LEU A 59 17.79 -0.37 9.36
N SER A 60 17.69 -0.31 10.69
CA SER A 60 18.54 -1.13 11.55
C SER A 60 18.27 -2.60 11.26
N LEU A 61 19.34 -3.37 10.98
CA LEU A 61 19.21 -4.81 10.69
C LEU A 61 18.90 -5.65 11.93
N SER A 62 18.59 -5.01 13.08
CA SER A 62 18.30 -5.71 14.32
C SER A 62 17.09 -5.12 15.06
N PRO A 63 15.87 -5.19 14.56
CA PRO A 63 15.37 -5.63 13.23
C PRO A 63 15.17 -4.49 12.23
N ALA A 64 15.14 -4.81 10.93
CA ALA A 64 14.64 -3.91 9.89
C ALA A 64 13.11 -3.96 9.86
N LEU A 65 12.47 -2.79 9.97
CA LEU A 65 11.02 -2.69 10.14
C LEU A 65 10.38 -1.85 9.03
N VAL A 66 9.18 -2.25 8.68
CA VAL A 66 8.27 -1.52 7.78
C VAL A 66 6.90 -1.36 8.42
N LEU A 67 6.11 -0.42 7.92
CA LEU A 67 4.71 -0.26 8.30
C LEU A 67 3.80 -0.13 7.09
N TRP A 68 2.53 -0.48 7.29
CA TRP A 68 1.42 -0.20 6.40
C TRP A 68 0.12 -0.17 7.21
N SER A 69 -0.96 0.38 6.65
CA SER A 69 -2.23 0.47 7.36
C SER A 69 -3.39 -0.04 6.51
N LEU A 70 -4.42 -0.57 7.19
CA LEU A 70 -5.64 -1.12 6.60
C LEU A 70 -6.87 -0.60 7.33
N ALA A 71 -7.87 -0.18 6.57
CA ALA A 71 -9.12 0.29 7.12
C ALA A 71 -9.81 -0.81 7.98
N ARG A 72 -10.39 -0.42 9.11
CA ARG A 72 -11.12 -1.35 10.01
C ARG A 72 -12.32 -2.00 9.32
N THR A 73 -12.85 -1.37 8.28
CA THR A 73 -13.98 -1.89 7.48
C THR A 73 -13.53 -2.84 6.36
N ALA A 74 -12.22 -3.03 6.15
CA ALA A 74 -11.72 -3.89 5.08
C ALA A 74 -12.08 -5.37 5.34
N PRO A 75 -12.70 -6.08 4.38
CA PRO A 75 -13.07 -7.48 4.56
C PRO A 75 -11.88 -8.41 4.87
N SER A 76 -10.68 -8.02 4.43
CA SER A 76 -9.44 -8.76 4.65
C SER A 76 -8.78 -8.51 6.01
N LEU A 77 -9.27 -7.55 6.82
CA LEU A 77 -8.64 -7.16 8.07
C LEU A 77 -8.38 -8.35 9.00
N LYS A 78 -9.40 -9.19 9.23
CA LYS A 78 -9.29 -10.36 10.11
C LYS A 78 -8.18 -11.33 9.67
N ALA A 79 -8.01 -11.51 8.36
CA ALA A 79 -6.97 -12.36 7.81
C ALA A 79 -5.57 -11.81 8.15
N PHE A 80 -5.34 -10.52 7.96
CA PHE A 80 -4.06 -9.89 8.27
C PHE A 80 -3.79 -9.82 9.77
N CYS A 81 -4.82 -9.60 10.60
CA CYS A 81 -4.65 -9.62 12.06
C CYS A 81 -4.18 -10.97 12.59
N SER A 82 -4.66 -12.07 12.01
CA SER A 82 -4.34 -13.44 12.45
C SER A 82 -3.09 -14.03 11.77
N ALA A 83 -2.61 -13.41 10.70
CA ALA A 83 -1.47 -13.90 9.94
C ALA A 83 -0.15 -13.70 10.68
N SER A 84 0.70 -14.72 10.71
CA SER A 84 2.06 -14.61 11.24
C SER A 84 2.99 -13.83 10.31
N HIS A 85 2.73 -13.88 8.99
CA HIS A 85 3.54 -13.24 7.96
C HIS A 85 2.66 -12.61 6.89
N PHE A 86 3.21 -11.61 6.23
CA PHE A 86 2.66 -11.02 5.01
C PHE A 86 3.78 -10.67 4.03
N ALA A 87 3.45 -10.57 2.75
CA ALA A 87 4.36 -10.06 1.75
C ALA A 87 3.87 -8.68 1.25
N ILE A 88 4.80 -7.74 1.08
CA ILE A 88 4.58 -6.45 0.45
C ILE A 88 5.11 -6.55 -0.96
N ASN A 89 4.22 -6.52 -1.96
CA ASN A 89 4.55 -6.59 -3.37
C ASN A 89 4.45 -5.18 -3.96
N VAL A 90 5.57 -4.55 -4.27
CA VAL A 90 5.63 -3.22 -4.90
C VAL A 90 5.38 -3.39 -6.39
N LEU A 91 4.25 -2.87 -6.88
CA LEU A 91 3.82 -3.08 -8.28
C LEU A 91 4.68 -2.30 -9.27
N GLY A 92 4.94 -2.93 -10.42
CA GLY A 92 5.51 -2.29 -11.59
C GLY A 92 4.49 -1.45 -12.38
N ALA A 93 4.96 -0.50 -13.17
CA ALA A 93 4.11 0.39 -13.97
C ALA A 93 3.12 -0.37 -14.88
N HIS A 94 3.51 -1.55 -15.38
CA HIS A 94 2.67 -2.42 -16.21
C HIS A 94 1.60 -3.20 -15.42
N GLN A 95 1.64 -3.19 -14.08
CA GLN A 95 0.78 -4.00 -13.22
C GLN A 95 -0.40 -3.21 -12.62
N HIS A 96 -0.82 -2.09 -13.23
CA HIS A 96 -1.99 -1.32 -12.75
C HIS A 96 -3.25 -2.17 -12.63
N HIS A 97 -3.43 -3.17 -13.52
CA HIS A 97 -4.55 -4.11 -13.49
C HIS A 97 -4.58 -4.94 -12.18
N LEU A 98 -3.42 -5.35 -11.65
CA LEU A 98 -3.34 -6.03 -10.36
C LEU A 98 -3.74 -5.10 -9.22
N SER A 99 -3.32 -3.82 -9.26
CA SER A 99 -3.78 -2.84 -8.29
C SER A 99 -5.31 -2.77 -8.23
N GLU A 100 -5.97 -2.69 -9.37
CA GLU A 100 -7.44 -2.68 -9.45
C GLU A 100 -8.06 -3.98 -8.97
N GLN A 101 -7.50 -5.12 -9.35
CA GLN A 101 -8.01 -6.44 -8.97
C GLN A 101 -7.97 -6.65 -7.46
N PHE A 102 -6.87 -6.29 -6.80
CA PHE A 102 -6.72 -6.42 -5.35
C PHE A 102 -7.43 -5.32 -4.55
N ALA A 103 -7.79 -4.19 -5.17
CA ALA A 103 -8.57 -3.13 -4.53
C ALA A 103 -10.07 -3.47 -4.43
N ARG A 104 -10.60 -4.27 -5.37
CA ARG A 104 -12.03 -4.59 -5.44
C ARG A 104 -12.38 -5.78 -4.53
N ALA A 105 -13.63 -5.84 -4.06
CA ALA A 105 -14.16 -7.02 -3.42
C ALA A 105 -14.37 -8.13 -4.47
N ALA A 106 -13.82 -9.32 -4.24
CA ALA A 106 -13.99 -10.51 -5.07
C ALA A 106 -13.87 -11.76 -4.21
N ALA A 107 -14.51 -12.84 -4.65
CA ALA A 107 -14.42 -14.15 -3.97
C ALA A 107 -13.00 -14.73 -4.04
N ASP A 108 -12.34 -14.58 -5.19
CA ASP A 108 -10.95 -14.95 -5.40
C ASP A 108 -10.22 -13.81 -6.14
N LYS A 109 -9.38 -13.09 -5.40
CA LYS A 109 -8.54 -12.04 -5.97
C LYS A 109 -7.27 -12.55 -6.64
N PHE A 110 -6.94 -13.83 -6.46
CA PHE A 110 -5.75 -14.46 -7.05
C PHE A 110 -6.04 -15.16 -8.38
N ALA A 111 -7.30 -15.19 -8.82
CA ALA A 111 -7.65 -15.78 -10.11
C ALA A 111 -6.83 -15.18 -11.25
N GLY A 112 -6.06 -16.01 -11.96
CA GLY A 112 -5.19 -15.59 -13.07
C GLY A 112 -3.92 -14.83 -12.65
N VAL A 113 -3.61 -14.75 -11.37
CA VAL A 113 -2.43 -14.04 -10.86
C VAL A 113 -1.27 -15.00 -10.63
N ALA A 114 -0.21 -14.86 -11.41
CA ALA A 114 1.02 -15.62 -11.22
C ALA A 114 1.72 -15.20 -9.91
N HIS A 115 2.05 -16.19 -9.08
CA HIS A 115 2.70 -15.96 -7.80
C HIS A 115 3.43 -17.20 -7.30
N SER A 116 4.41 -16.98 -6.47
CA SER A 116 5.12 -17.99 -5.69
C SER A 116 4.87 -17.78 -4.19
N TYR A 117 5.54 -18.54 -3.34
CA TYR A 117 5.39 -18.39 -1.90
C TYR A 117 6.73 -18.08 -1.23
N GLY A 118 6.72 -17.05 -0.40
CA GLY A 118 7.80 -16.73 0.51
C GLY A 118 7.68 -17.48 1.85
N LYS A 119 8.42 -17.00 2.82
CA LYS A 119 8.43 -17.56 4.19
C LYS A 119 7.01 -17.65 4.77
N ALA A 120 6.74 -18.70 5.51
CA ALA A 120 5.43 -19.04 6.08
C ALA A 120 4.26 -19.07 5.06
N GLY A 121 4.56 -19.25 3.76
CA GLY A 121 3.57 -19.36 2.71
C GLY A 121 2.95 -18.02 2.28
N ALA A 122 3.54 -16.88 2.64
CA ALA A 122 3.06 -15.58 2.18
C ALA A 122 3.17 -15.49 0.64
N PRO A 123 2.08 -15.19 -0.10
CA PRO A 123 2.12 -15.12 -1.55
C PRO A 123 3.00 -13.97 -2.03
N VAL A 124 3.86 -14.25 -2.99
CA VAL A 124 4.77 -13.31 -3.64
C VAL A 124 4.38 -13.22 -5.10
N LEU A 125 3.88 -12.06 -5.53
CA LEU A 125 3.45 -11.84 -6.92
C LEU A 125 4.66 -11.82 -7.86
N ASP A 126 4.47 -12.33 -9.08
CA ASP A 126 5.51 -12.31 -10.09
C ASP A 126 5.63 -10.92 -10.72
N ASP A 127 6.81 -10.64 -11.30
CA ASP A 127 7.16 -9.42 -12.05
C ASP A 127 7.02 -8.09 -11.29
N VAL A 128 6.95 -8.13 -9.96
CA VAL A 128 6.92 -6.93 -9.13
C VAL A 128 8.29 -6.26 -9.06
N VAL A 129 8.29 -4.94 -8.85
CA VAL A 129 9.53 -4.13 -8.71
C VAL A 129 10.34 -4.55 -7.51
N ALA A 130 9.66 -4.77 -6.39
CA ALA A 130 10.28 -5.25 -5.16
C ALA A 130 9.27 -6.06 -4.35
N VAL A 131 9.79 -6.97 -3.55
CA VAL A 131 9.01 -7.70 -2.56
C VAL A 131 9.75 -7.75 -1.24
N LEU A 132 8.99 -7.61 -0.15
CA LEU A 132 9.46 -7.82 1.21
C LEU A 132 8.53 -8.84 1.87
N VAL A 133 9.07 -9.95 2.34
CA VAL A 133 8.33 -10.91 3.17
C VAL A 133 8.64 -10.59 4.62
N CYS A 134 7.58 -10.29 5.37
CA CYS A 134 7.70 -9.75 6.71
C CYS A 134 6.98 -10.63 7.73
N ARG A 135 7.60 -10.81 8.89
CA ARG A 135 6.92 -11.30 10.09
C ARG A 135 6.02 -10.21 10.66
N ASN A 136 4.77 -10.50 10.93
CA ASN A 136 3.80 -9.56 11.51
C ASN A 136 4.07 -9.45 13.02
N VAL A 137 4.66 -8.33 13.45
CA VAL A 137 5.21 -8.24 14.82
C VAL A 137 4.37 -7.38 15.76
N ILE A 138 3.77 -6.29 15.26
CA ILE A 138 3.01 -5.36 16.09
C ILE A 138 1.83 -4.82 15.29
N GLN A 139 0.73 -4.57 15.98
CA GLN A 139 -0.45 -3.92 15.43
C GLN A 139 -0.87 -2.78 16.36
N TYR A 140 -1.10 -1.59 15.80
CA TYR A 140 -1.55 -0.41 16.54
C TYR A 140 -2.84 0.15 15.96
N GLU A 141 -3.68 0.68 16.83
CA GLU A 141 -4.86 1.43 16.45
C GLU A 141 -4.48 2.82 15.92
N GLY A 142 -4.98 3.16 14.73
CA GLY A 142 -4.77 4.44 14.07
C GLY A 142 -6.09 5.03 13.55
N GLY A 143 -6.97 5.44 14.45
CA GLY A 143 -8.28 5.97 14.09
C GLY A 143 -9.18 4.91 13.43
N ASP A 144 -9.61 5.14 12.19
CA ASP A 144 -10.41 4.22 11.39
C ASP A 144 -9.57 3.12 10.68
N HIS A 145 -8.26 3.10 10.91
CA HIS A 145 -7.32 2.10 10.39
C HIS A 145 -6.63 1.32 11.50
N LEU A 146 -6.08 0.16 11.14
CA LEU A 146 -5.11 -0.58 11.92
C LEU A 146 -3.75 -0.47 11.23
N ILE A 147 -2.70 -0.13 11.99
CA ILE A 147 -1.32 -0.05 11.53
C ILE A 147 -0.64 -1.38 11.83
N PHE A 148 -0.03 -1.97 10.81
CA PHE A 148 0.75 -3.20 10.91
C PHE A 148 2.23 -2.86 10.84
N ILE A 149 3.03 -3.39 11.75
CA ILE A 149 4.49 -3.33 11.70
C ILE A 149 5.01 -4.71 11.39
N GLY A 150 5.83 -4.79 10.35
CA GLY A 150 6.47 -6.02 9.89
C GLY A 150 7.98 -5.95 10.03
N GLU A 151 8.57 -7.05 10.50
CA GLU A 151 10.01 -7.28 10.46
C GLU A 151 10.36 -7.96 9.15
N ILE A 152 11.27 -7.34 8.37
CA ILE A 152 11.69 -7.88 7.08
C ILE A 152 12.55 -9.11 7.30
N GLU A 153 12.14 -10.24 6.72
CA GLU A 153 12.89 -11.50 6.79
C GLU A 153 13.43 -11.98 5.43
N GLN A 154 12.76 -11.60 4.34
CA GLN A 154 13.21 -11.88 2.97
C GLN A 154 12.89 -10.69 2.07
N TYR A 155 13.70 -10.43 1.08
CA TYR A 155 13.43 -9.39 0.08
C TYR A 155 14.08 -9.71 -1.27
N ARG A 156 13.53 -9.12 -2.33
CA ARG A 156 14.14 -9.02 -3.66
C ARG A 156 13.68 -7.75 -4.36
N TYR A 157 14.42 -7.32 -5.39
CA TYR A 157 14.01 -6.23 -6.28
C TYR A 157 14.50 -6.51 -7.71
N SER A 158 13.80 -5.93 -8.72
CA SER A 158 14.09 -6.14 -10.14
C SER A 158 14.70 -4.92 -10.83
N GLY A 159 14.57 -3.73 -10.24
CA GLY A 159 14.96 -2.47 -10.89
C GLY A 159 14.00 -1.99 -11.97
N ALA A 160 12.83 -2.63 -12.15
CA ALA A 160 11.79 -2.16 -13.07
C ALA A 160 11.15 -0.84 -12.58
N GLU A 161 10.47 -0.13 -13.48
CA GLU A 161 9.79 1.12 -13.14
C GLU A 161 8.58 0.87 -12.23
N PRO A 162 8.43 1.60 -11.11
CA PRO A 162 7.32 1.40 -10.19
C PRO A 162 6.02 2.04 -10.70
N LEU A 163 4.89 1.45 -10.30
CA LEU A 163 3.58 2.07 -10.42
C LEU A 163 3.45 3.15 -9.35
N VAL A 164 3.12 4.37 -9.76
CA VAL A 164 2.93 5.53 -8.88
C VAL A 164 1.46 5.88 -8.81
N PHE A 165 0.99 6.31 -7.64
CA PHE A 165 -0.36 6.86 -7.44
C PHE A 165 -0.26 8.30 -6.95
N HIS A 166 -0.87 9.23 -7.68
CA HIS A 166 -0.85 10.66 -7.37
C HIS A 166 -2.16 11.31 -7.80
N ALA A 167 -2.74 12.13 -6.94
CA ALA A 167 -3.97 12.89 -7.20
C ALA A 167 -5.10 12.02 -7.78
N GLY A 168 -5.27 10.78 -7.23
CA GLY A 168 -6.32 9.86 -7.66
C GLY A 168 -6.06 9.13 -8.98
N GLN A 169 -4.84 9.21 -9.55
CA GLN A 169 -4.50 8.61 -10.84
C GLN A 169 -3.21 7.78 -10.76
N TYR A 170 -3.16 6.72 -11.57
CA TYR A 170 -1.92 6.01 -11.81
C TYR A 170 -0.96 6.84 -12.66
N ARG A 171 0.32 6.78 -12.31
CA ARG A 171 1.43 7.47 -12.97
C ARG A 171 2.62 6.52 -13.09
N VAL A 172 3.60 6.94 -13.86
CA VAL A 172 4.94 6.35 -13.91
C VAL A 172 5.94 7.33 -13.31
N ALA A 173 7.02 6.81 -12.73
CA ALA A 173 8.13 7.66 -12.30
C ALA A 173 8.93 8.11 -13.53
N ALA A 174 9.48 9.31 -13.49
CA ALA A 174 10.39 9.80 -14.51
C ALA A 174 11.60 10.45 -13.84
N ALA A 175 12.75 10.41 -14.51
CA ALA A 175 13.92 11.13 -14.04
C ALA A 175 13.63 12.63 -14.00
N HIS A 176 14.13 13.32 -12.97
CA HIS A 176 13.99 14.76 -12.88
C HIS A 176 14.74 15.43 -14.04
N PRO A 177 14.13 16.35 -14.83
CA PRO A 177 14.76 16.89 -16.05
C PRO A 177 16.14 17.52 -15.81
N ALA A 178 16.36 18.14 -14.66
CA ALA A 178 17.66 18.72 -14.29
C ALA A 178 18.73 17.68 -13.91
N LEU A 179 18.36 16.41 -13.76
CA LEU A 179 19.27 15.31 -13.36
C LEU A 179 19.36 14.20 -14.43
N ALA A 180 18.62 14.36 -15.53
CA ALA A 180 18.71 13.48 -16.68
C ALA A 180 19.97 13.85 -17.45
N SER A 181 21.05 13.10 -17.22
CA SER A 181 22.33 13.17 -17.99
C SER A 181 22.32 12.20 -19.13
#